data_3e0b2a05d0f2acd6dbb64f563304a40c
#
_entry.id   3e0b2a05d0f2acd6dbb64f563304a40c
#
_cell.length_a   1.000
_cell.length_b   1.000
_cell.length_c   1.000
_cell.angle_alpha   90.00
_cell.angle_beta   90.00
_cell.angle_gamma   90.00
#
_symmetry.space_group_name_H-M   'P 1'
#
loop_
_entity.id
_entity.type
_entity.pdbx_description
1 polymer ?
#
loop_
_entity_poly.entity_id
_entity_poly.type
_entity_poly.pdbx_seq_one_letter_code
_entity_poly.pdbx_strand_id
1 'polypeptide(L)'
;MCTLALYFQEFPDYPLIVAANRDEYFTRPSGDPQVLIEKPLAFGGKDLLAGGTWLGVNEHGLLAGILNRRVDDEDHGAPRSRGLLCLDILNAKTPAQAGAFLKQEQSASYRPFNLLFANAQEAYIAHNMKEKIELVRLRKGIHVISNTSIYDSASPKTNHAHTLFSDAAREVQQSLKQSFFKRWFGGGLPVWDQPAFLRLFKGILSNHALGNSKDPRGAICVHTSHYGTVSSTVIFCMHSEKRFFFHHAPASPCRGEYQSYLSVEIP
;
A
#
# COMPACT_ATOMS: atom_id res chain seq x y z
N MET A 1 -7.48 -0.75 11.13
CA MET A 1 -7.69 0.28 10.05
C MET A 1 -6.35 0.56 9.40
N CYS A 2 -6.18 0.38 8.10
CA CYS A 2 -4.91 0.59 7.42
C CYS A 2 -4.89 1.92 6.68
N THR A 3 -3.70 2.41 6.36
CA THR A 3 -3.49 3.52 5.42
C THR A 3 -2.53 3.02 4.35
N LEU A 4 -2.86 3.23 3.09
CA LEU A 4 -2.00 2.91 1.95
C LEU A 4 -2.00 4.09 0.99
N ALA A 5 -0.82 4.61 0.68
CA ALA A 5 -0.62 5.59 -0.38
C ALA A 5 0.05 4.94 -1.58
N LEU A 6 -0.47 5.24 -2.77
CA LEU A 6 0.11 4.88 -4.05
C LEU A 6 0.51 6.15 -4.79
N TYR A 7 1.77 6.24 -5.19
CA TYR A 7 2.22 7.14 -6.25
C TYR A 7 2.24 6.35 -7.54
N PHE A 8 1.33 6.66 -8.43
CA PHE A 8 1.20 6.01 -9.73
C PHE A 8 1.75 6.93 -10.81
N GLN A 9 2.90 6.56 -11.40
CA GLN A 9 3.59 7.29 -12.47
C GLN A 9 3.96 8.76 -12.11
N GLU A 10 4.12 9.07 -10.82
CA GLU A 10 4.49 10.41 -10.36
C GLU A 10 5.96 10.75 -10.59
N PHE A 11 6.82 9.75 -10.56
CA PHE A 11 8.27 9.92 -10.71
C PHE A 11 8.77 9.06 -11.88
N PRO A 12 9.65 9.60 -12.74
CA PRO A 12 10.04 8.93 -13.99
C PRO A 12 10.61 7.52 -13.82
N ASP A 13 11.49 7.32 -12.83
CA ASP A 13 12.14 6.01 -12.60
C ASP A 13 11.36 5.12 -11.64
N TYR A 14 10.35 5.67 -10.97
CA TYR A 14 9.49 4.95 -10.02
C TYR A 14 8.03 4.97 -10.48
N PRO A 15 7.65 4.10 -11.44
CA PRO A 15 6.27 4.04 -11.92
C PRO A 15 5.26 3.70 -10.82
N LEU A 16 5.69 2.95 -9.80
CA LEU A 16 4.92 2.68 -8.59
C LEU A 16 5.78 2.93 -7.35
N ILE A 17 5.24 3.69 -6.41
CA ILE A 17 5.70 3.67 -5.02
C ILE A 17 4.46 3.42 -4.16
N VAL A 18 4.55 2.46 -3.25
CA VAL A 18 3.51 2.21 -2.23
C VAL A 18 4.11 2.42 -0.85
N ALA A 19 3.41 3.19 -0.03
CA ALA A 19 3.75 3.40 1.37
C ALA A 19 2.52 3.07 2.23
N ALA A 20 2.63 2.10 3.15
CA ALA A 20 1.47 1.56 3.85
C ALA A 20 1.75 1.23 5.32
N ASN A 21 0.77 1.51 6.17
CA ASN A 21 0.67 1.00 7.53
C ASN A 21 -0.35 -0.14 7.60
N ARG A 22 0.00 -1.21 8.29
CA ARG A 22 -0.93 -2.27 8.67
C ARG A 22 -1.39 -2.03 10.11
N ASP A 23 -2.66 -1.71 10.27
CA ASP A 23 -3.28 -1.57 11.58
C ASP A 23 -4.09 -2.84 11.89
N GLU A 24 -3.78 -3.51 12.99
CA GLU A 24 -4.37 -4.81 13.33
C GLU A 24 -4.39 -5.02 14.85
N TYR A 25 -5.15 -6.01 15.32
CA TYR A 25 -5.09 -6.49 16.68
C TYR A 25 -3.72 -7.08 16.99
N PHE A 26 -3.14 -6.77 18.17
CA PHE A 26 -1.83 -7.28 18.56
C PHE A 26 -1.80 -8.80 18.74
N THR A 27 -2.96 -9.42 18.94
CA THR A 27 -3.12 -10.88 19.03
C THR A 27 -3.13 -11.59 17.68
N ARG A 28 -3.17 -10.83 16.53
CA ARG A 28 -3.14 -11.43 15.19
C ARG A 28 -1.72 -11.57 14.69
N PRO A 29 -1.14 -12.78 14.69
CA PRO A 29 0.24 -12.99 14.29
C PRO A 29 0.44 -12.74 12.80
N SER A 30 1.58 -12.15 12.45
CA SER A 30 2.03 -11.98 11.08
C SER A 30 3.51 -12.29 10.95
N GLY A 31 3.90 -12.83 9.81
CA GLY A 31 5.30 -13.04 9.44
C GLY A 31 5.84 -11.86 8.65
N ASP A 32 7.15 -11.72 8.72
CA ASP A 32 7.91 -10.79 7.89
C ASP A 32 7.70 -11.07 6.40
N PRO A 33 8.05 -10.11 5.52
CA PRO A 33 8.01 -10.34 4.09
C PRO A 33 8.82 -11.56 3.68
N GLN A 34 8.18 -12.46 2.94
CA GLN A 34 8.71 -13.75 2.52
C GLN A 34 8.11 -14.19 1.18
N VAL A 35 8.62 -15.26 0.61
CA VAL A 35 7.99 -15.91 -0.55
C VAL A 35 6.62 -16.44 -0.12
N LEU A 36 5.58 -15.96 -0.80
CA LEU A 36 4.18 -16.33 -0.58
C LEU A 36 3.73 -17.42 -1.56
N ILE A 37 4.21 -17.33 -2.79
CA ILE A 37 3.93 -18.24 -3.90
C ILE A 37 5.26 -18.45 -4.64
N GLU A 38 5.55 -19.69 -5.01
CA GLU A 38 6.79 -20.02 -5.71
C GLU A 38 6.67 -19.82 -7.23
N LYS A 39 5.49 -20.11 -7.81
CA LYS A 39 5.22 -20.00 -9.27
C LYS A 39 3.79 -19.53 -9.53
N PRO A 40 3.58 -18.29 -10.00
CA PRO A 40 4.61 -17.24 -10.18
C PRO A 40 5.22 -16.85 -8.84
N LEU A 41 6.49 -16.41 -8.85
CA LEU A 41 7.11 -15.92 -7.64
C LEU A 41 6.33 -14.70 -7.12
N ALA A 42 5.80 -14.81 -5.91
CA ALA A 42 5.16 -13.69 -5.20
C ALA A 42 5.79 -13.51 -3.81
N PHE A 43 5.99 -12.26 -3.42
CA PHE A 43 6.67 -11.88 -2.20
C PHE A 43 5.88 -10.82 -1.43
N GLY A 44 5.81 -10.94 -0.10
CA GLY A 44 5.07 -10.01 0.76
C GLY A 44 4.92 -10.49 2.19
N GLY A 45 4.21 -9.73 3.01
CA GLY A 45 3.93 -10.09 4.39
C GLY A 45 2.94 -11.26 4.50
N LYS A 46 3.16 -12.18 5.45
CA LYS A 46 2.32 -13.36 5.67
C LYS A 46 1.37 -13.17 6.85
N ASP A 47 0.09 -13.32 6.63
CA ASP A 47 -0.90 -13.46 7.71
C ASP A 47 -0.86 -14.90 8.23
N LEU A 48 -0.32 -15.09 9.43
CA LEU A 48 -0.13 -16.42 10.00
C LEU A 48 -1.42 -17.05 10.51
N LEU A 49 -2.47 -16.26 10.72
CA LEU A 49 -3.78 -16.77 11.18
C LEU A 49 -4.59 -17.32 9.99
N ALA A 50 -4.71 -16.55 8.90
CA ALA A 50 -5.57 -16.90 7.75
C ALA A 50 -4.79 -17.38 6.53
N GLY A 51 -3.46 -17.42 6.58
CA GLY A 51 -2.60 -17.93 5.51
C GLY A 51 -2.43 -17.00 4.31
N GLY A 52 -3.11 -15.84 4.29
CA GLY A 52 -3.09 -14.88 3.18
C GLY A 52 -2.01 -13.80 3.30
N THR A 53 -2.17 -12.73 2.53
CA THR A 53 -1.32 -11.52 2.59
C THR A 53 -2.17 -10.26 2.58
N TRP A 54 -1.59 -9.15 3.05
CA TRP A 54 -2.22 -7.83 2.98
C TRP A 54 -1.57 -6.92 1.93
N LEU A 55 -0.32 -7.21 1.56
CA LEU A 55 0.45 -6.44 0.59
C LEU A 55 1.59 -7.30 0.05
N GLY A 56 1.72 -7.36 -1.26
CA GLY A 56 2.77 -8.11 -1.92
C GLY A 56 2.96 -7.71 -3.38
N VAL A 57 3.96 -8.32 -3.99
CA VAL A 57 4.34 -8.15 -5.40
C VAL A 57 4.61 -9.49 -6.03
N ASN A 58 4.55 -9.59 -7.37
CA ASN A 58 4.95 -10.78 -8.09
C ASN A 58 6.00 -10.51 -9.19
N GLU A 59 6.58 -11.56 -9.73
CA GLU A 59 7.61 -11.53 -10.78
C GLU A 59 7.10 -10.98 -12.13
N HIS A 60 5.78 -10.86 -12.31
CA HIS A 60 5.18 -10.26 -13.52
C HIS A 60 5.03 -8.73 -13.41
N GLY A 61 5.51 -8.13 -12.32
CA GLY A 61 5.41 -6.69 -12.08
C GLY A 61 4.08 -6.25 -11.48
N LEU A 62 3.24 -7.18 -11.00
CA LEU A 62 1.98 -6.88 -10.33
C LEU A 62 2.20 -6.66 -8.83
N LEU A 63 1.65 -5.57 -8.32
CA LEU A 63 1.51 -5.26 -6.90
C LEU A 63 0.05 -5.43 -6.50
N ALA A 64 -0.21 -6.02 -5.33
CA ALA A 64 -1.55 -6.08 -4.74
C ALA A 64 -1.52 -5.73 -3.25
N GLY A 65 -2.50 -4.93 -2.80
CA GLY A 65 -2.66 -4.56 -1.40
C GLY A 65 -4.13 -4.47 -1.00
N ILE A 66 -4.52 -5.13 0.10
CA ILE A 66 -5.91 -5.22 0.55
C ILE A 66 -6.10 -4.60 1.93
N LEU A 67 -7.13 -3.77 2.04
CA LEU A 67 -7.53 -3.11 3.27
C LEU A 67 -8.95 -3.50 3.64
N ASN A 68 -9.20 -3.62 4.94
CA ASN A 68 -10.54 -3.77 5.46
C ASN A 68 -11.36 -2.52 5.15
N ARG A 69 -12.58 -2.68 4.68
CA ARG A 69 -13.52 -1.57 4.56
C ARG A 69 -14.49 -1.59 5.74
N ARG A 70 -14.74 -0.42 6.33
CA ARG A 70 -15.72 -0.25 7.40
C ARG A 70 -17.11 -0.18 6.79
N VAL A 71 -18.02 -0.92 7.34
CA VAL A 71 -19.47 -0.84 7.09
C VAL A 71 -20.16 -0.89 8.45
N ASP A 72 -21.25 -0.15 8.58
CA ASP A 72 -22.04 -0.04 9.82
C ASP A 72 -23.00 -1.22 9.98
N ASP A 73 -22.52 -2.44 9.68
CA ASP A 73 -23.38 -3.62 9.69
C ASP A 73 -22.79 -4.77 10.50
N GLU A 74 -23.68 -5.59 11.09
CA GLU A 74 -23.29 -6.75 11.87
C GLU A 74 -22.49 -7.76 11.05
N ASP A 75 -21.52 -8.33 11.68
CA ASP A 75 -20.58 -9.27 11.09
C ASP A 75 -21.24 -10.65 10.92
N HIS A 76 -21.84 -10.90 9.78
CA HIS A 76 -22.45 -12.20 9.47
C HIS A 76 -21.44 -13.29 9.06
N GLY A 77 -20.13 -13.06 9.28
CA GLY A 77 -19.09 -13.99 8.90
C GLY A 77 -18.98 -14.16 7.38
N ALA A 78 -17.79 -14.01 6.84
CA ALA A 78 -17.53 -14.30 5.44
C ALA A 78 -16.78 -15.62 5.34
N PRO A 79 -17.14 -16.49 4.39
CA PRO A 79 -16.55 -17.84 4.28
C PRO A 79 -15.08 -17.79 3.88
N ARG A 80 -14.58 -16.68 3.27
CA ARG A 80 -13.22 -16.58 2.76
C ARG A 80 -12.47 -15.35 3.26
N SER A 81 -11.21 -15.55 3.62
CA SER A 81 -10.32 -14.45 4.03
C SER A 81 -9.99 -13.52 2.88
N ARG A 82 -10.07 -12.19 3.11
CA ARG A 82 -9.62 -11.17 2.18
C ARG A 82 -8.12 -11.30 1.83
N GLY A 83 -7.31 -11.76 2.75
CA GLY A 83 -5.89 -11.99 2.51
C GLY A 83 -5.61 -13.11 1.51
N LEU A 84 -6.49 -14.12 1.42
CA LEU A 84 -6.42 -15.15 0.40
C LEU A 84 -6.79 -14.59 -0.98
N LEU A 85 -7.78 -13.70 -1.05
CA LEU A 85 -8.10 -12.98 -2.30
C LEU A 85 -6.90 -12.17 -2.79
N CYS A 86 -6.17 -11.52 -1.89
CA CYS A 86 -4.95 -10.78 -2.26
C CYS A 86 -3.88 -11.70 -2.87
N LEU A 87 -3.74 -12.94 -2.35
CA LEU A 87 -2.86 -13.97 -2.95
C LEU A 87 -3.33 -14.39 -4.34
N ASP A 88 -4.65 -14.57 -4.54
CA ASP A 88 -5.18 -14.92 -5.87
C ASP A 88 -4.86 -13.83 -6.90
N ILE A 89 -4.96 -12.57 -6.51
CA ILE A 89 -4.57 -11.45 -7.38
C ILE A 89 -3.09 -11.53 -7.73
N LEU A 90 -2.22 -11.90 -6.79
CA LEU A 90 -0.80 -12.05 -7.04
C LEU A 90 -0.45 -13.25 -7.95
N ASN A 91 -1.38 -14.16 -8.24
CA ASN A 91 -1.22 -15.18 -9.28
C ASN A 91 -1.44 -14.63 -10.70
N ALA A 92 -2.06 -13.48 -10.85
CA ALA A 92 -2.31 -12.90 -12.16
C ALA A 92 -1.02 -12.32 -12.78
N LYS A 93 -0.92 -12.39 -14.12
CA LYS A 93 0.19 -11.79 -14.87
C LYS A 93 0.02 -10.30 -15.09
N THR A 94 -1.22 -9.83 -15.15
CA THR A 94 -1.54 -8.43 -15.45
C THR A 94 -2.72 -7.93 -14.61
N PRO A 95 -2.85 -6.60 -14.42
CA PRO A 95 -4.04 -6.04 -13.78
C PRO A 95 -5.34 -6.37 -14.53
N ALA A 96 -5.29 -6.52 -15.84
CA ALA A 96 -6.47 -6.92 -16.63
C ALA A 96 -6.93 -8.34 -16.28
N GLN A 97 -6.01 -9.31 -16.12
CA GLN A 97 -6.32 -10.67 -15.67
C GLN A 97 -6.86 -10.67 -14.23
N ALA A 98 -6.25 -9.91 -13.33
CA ALA A 98 -6.73 -9.75 -11.96
C ALA A 98 -8.16 -9.18 -11.93
N GLY A 99 -8.44 -8.18 -12.74
CA GLY A 99 -9.78 -7.61 -12.88
C GLY A 99 -10.81 -8.59 -13.48
N ALA A 100 -10.40 -9.41 -14.43
CA ALA A 100 -11.26 -10.46 -15.00
C ALA A 100 -11.60 -11.55 -13.97
N PHE A 101 -10.62 -11.95 -13.16
CA PHE A 101 -10.81 -12.87 -12.04
C PHE A 101 -11.81 -12.29 -11.03
N LEU A 102 -11.62 -11.03 -10.59
CA LEU A 102 -12.50 -10.38 -9.61
C LEU A 102 -13.95 -10.25 -10.06
N LYS A 103 -14.21 -10.15 -11.38
CA LYS A 103 -15.58 -10.10 -11.92
C LYS A 103 -16.33 -11.43 -11.77
N GLN A 104 -15.62 -12.54 -11.57
CA GLN A 104 -16.19 -13.87 -11.37
C GLN A 104 -16.38 -14.19 -9.88
N GLU A 105 -15.75 -13.43 -8.99
CA GLU A 105 -15.81 -13.62 -7.55
C GLU A 105 -17.15 -13.13 -6.98
N GLN A 106 -17.71 -13.91 -6.06
CA GLN A 106 -18.92 -13.53 -5.34
C GLN A 106 -18.59 -12.58 -4.20
N SER A 107 -19.15 -11.38 -4.23
CA SER A 107 -18.94 -10.36 -3.20
C SER A 107 -19.29 -10.86 -1.79
N ALA A 108 -20.33 -11.65 -1.65
CA ALA A 108 -20.76 -12.24 -0.39
C ALA A 108 -19.76 -13.23 0.23
N SER A 109 -18.80 -13.72 -0.54
CA SER A 109 -17.72 -14.59 -0.04
C SER A 109 -16.72 -13.84 0.84
N TYR A 110 -16.74 -12.53 0.85
CA TYR A 110 -15.75 -11.70 1.54
C TYR A 110 -16.40 -10.63 2.39
N ARG A 111 -15.82 -10.36 3.55
CA ARG A 111 -16.12 -9.11 4.25
C ARG A 111 -15.72 -7.91 3.38
N PRO A 112 -16.35 -6.75 3.54
CA PRO A 112 -16.04 -5.56 2.76
C PRO A 112 -14.55 -5.20 2.77
N PHE A 113 -14.05 -4.82 1.58
CA PHE A 113 -12.64 -4.49 1.38
C PHE A 113 -12.44 -3.39 0.33
N ASN A 114 -11.24 -2.81 0.36
CA ASN A 114 -10.62 -2.07 -0.72
C ASN A 114 -9.38 -2.84 -1.16
N LEU A 115 -9.26 -3.19 -2.42
CA LEU A 115 -8.14 -3.95 -2.98
C LEU A 115 -7.50 -3.14 -4.10
N LEU A 116 -6.30 -2.63 -3.85
CA LEU A 116 -5.42 -2.06 -4.87
C LEU A 116 -4.71 -3.19 -5.62
N PHE A 117 -4.64 -3.10 -6.94
CA PHE A 117 -3.71 -3.88 -7.75
C PHE A 117 -3.22 -3.05 -8.93
N ALA A 118 -1.92 -3.10 -9.19
CA ALA A 118 -1.25 -2.23 -10.15
C ALA A 118 0.02 -2.85 -10.72
N ASN A 119 0.37 -2.42 -11.92
CA ASN A 119 1.71 -2.54 -12.49
C ASN A 119 2.18 -1.16 -12.97
N ALA A 120 3.33 -1.08 -13.63
CA ALA A 120 3.89 0.18 -14.13
C ALA A 120 2.98 0.94 -15.11
N GLN A 121 2.01 0.27 -15.76
CA GLN A 121 1.16 0.80 -16.82
C GLN A 121 -0.27 1.07 -16.38
N GLU A 122 -0.80 0.26 -15.46
CA GLU A 122 -2.20 0.29 -15.06
C GLU A 122 -2.35 0.12 -13.54
N ALA A 123 -3.30 0.83 -12.98
CA ALA A 123 -3.67 0.71 -11.57
C ALA A 123 -5.19 0.68 -11.42
N TYR A 124 -5.67 -0.18 -10.54
CA TYR A 124 -7.09 -0.37 -10.23
C TYR A 124 -7.31 -0.49 -8.74
N ILE A 125 -8.50 -0.08 -8.32
CA ILE A 125 -9.03 -0.43 -7.01
C ILE A 125 -10.34 -1.18 -7.18
N ALA A 126 -10.44 -2.32 -6.51
CA ALA A 126 -11.68 -3.05 -6.35
C ALA A 126 -12.31 -2.73 -4.99
N HIS A 127 -13.61 -2.46 -5.00
CA HIS A 127 -14.41 -2.27 -3.80
C HIS A 127 -15.41 -3.39 -3.67
N ASN A 128 -15.45 -4.03 -2.52
CA ASN A 128 -16.56 -4.90 -2.16
C ASN A 128 -17.57 -4.11 -1.31
N MET A 129 -18.78 -3.93 -1.86
CA MET A 129 -19.92 -3.23 -1.25
C MET A 129 -21.05 -4.19 -0.88
N LYS A 130 -20.78 -5.47 -0.62
CA LYS A 130 -21.70 -6.58 -0.33
C LYS A 130 -22.46 -7.13 -1.56
N GLU A 131 -23.04 -6.29 -2.40
CA GLU A 131 -23.83 -6.74 -3.55
C GLU A 131 -22.95 -7.13 -4.75
N LYS A 132 -21.87 -6.38 -4.96
CA LYS A 132 -20.94 -6.58 -6.08
C LYS A 132 -19.53 -6.08 -5.75
N ILE A 133 -18.57 -6.58 -6.51
CA ILE A 133 -17.20 -6.04 -6.53
C ILE A 133 -17.12 -5.04 -7.67
N GLU A 134 -16.93 -3.77 -7.35
CA GLU A 134 -16.76 -2.70 -8.32
C GLU A 134 -15.28 -2.43 -8.58
N LEU A 135 -14.92 -2.21 -9.84
CA LEU A 135 -13.57 -1.91 -10.29
C LEU A 135 -13.49 -0.45 -10.75
N VAL A 136 -12.54 0.29 -10.19
CA VAL A 136 -12.22 1.66 -10.58
C VAL A 136 -10.79 1.71 -11.11
N ARG A 137 -10.61 2.14 -12.36
CA ARG A 137 -9.28 2.41 -12.92
C ARG A 137 -8.75 3.73 -12.37
N LEU A 138 -7.53 3.70 -11.85
CA LEU A 138 -6.85 4.89 -11.37
C LEU A 138 -6.15 5.62 -12.51
N ARG A 139 -6.13 6.94 -12.43
CA ARG A 139 -5.32 7.79 -13.30
C ARG A 139 -3.93 7.97 -12.68
N LYS A 140 -2.98 8.46 -13.47
CA LYS A 140 -1.71 8.96 -12.95
C LYS A 140 -1.96 9.92 -11.78
N GLY A 141 -1.20 9.81 -10.69
CA GLY A 141 -1.38 10.65 -9.52
C GLY A 141 -1.12 9.95 -8.20
N ILE A 142 -1.48 10.64 -7.12
CA ILE A 142 -1.36 10.18 -5.76
C ILE A 142 -2.72 9.71 -5.29
N HIS A 143 -2.79 8.48 -4.78
CA HIS A 143 -4.01 7.89 -4.28
C HIS A 143 -3.80 7.42 -2.86
N VAL A 144 -4.66 7.86 -1.94
CA VAL A 144 -4.66 7.38 -0.56
C VAL A 144 -5.91 6.56 -0.32
N ILE A 145 -5.70 5.34 0.14
CA ILE A 145 -6.73 4.35 0.41
C ILE A 145 -6.73 4.08 1.91
N SER A 146 -7.91 4.11 2.49
CA SER A 146 -8.11 3.75 3.88
C SER A 146 -9.27 2.74 4.02
N ASN A 147 -9.93 2.73 5.15
CA ASN A 147 -11.07 1.85 5.42
C ASN A 147 -12.42 2.41 4.96
N THR A 148 -12.41 3.57 4.34
CA THR A 148 -13.59 4.24 3.78
C THR A 148 -13.63 4.09 2.25
N SER A 149 -14.56 4.77 1.60
CA SER A 149 -14.58 4.86 0.13
C SER A 149 -13.32 5.53 -0.39
N ILE A 150 -12.92 5.22 -1.63
CA ILE A 150 -11.91 6.01 -2.34
C ILE A 150 -12.44 7.42 -2.49
N TYR A 151 -11.56 8.40 -2.30
CA TYR A 151 -11.92 9.82 -2.40
C TYR A 151 -13.04 10.24 -1.45
N ASP A 152 -13.16 9.56 -0.30
CA ASP A 152 -14.07 9.96 0.75
C ASP A 152 -13.66 11.30 1.34
N SER A 153 -14.24 12.37 0.83
CA SER A 153 -14.00 13.73 1.30
C SER A 153 -14.45 13.96 2.75
N ALA A 154 -15.29 13.08 3.28
CA ALA A 154 -15.73 13.13 4.68
C ALA A 154 -14.75 12.44 5.64
N SER A 155 -13.72 11.74 5.15
CA SER A 155 -12.72 11.09 6.00
C SER A 155 -11.55 12.03 6.35
N PRO A 156 -11.48 12.58 7.57
CA PRO A 156 -10.37 13.47 7.97
C PRO A 156 -9.01 12.79 7.86
N LYS A 157 -8.92 11.49 8.23
CA LYS A 157 -7.69 10.69 8.12
C LYS A 157 -7.20 10.60 6.68
N THR A 158 -8.09 10.28 5.75
CA THR A 158 -7.75 10.11 4.33
C THR A 158 -7.31 11.44 3.72
N ASN A 159 -8.02 12.52 4.03
CA ASN A 159 -7.70 13.86 3.53
C ASN A 159 -6.35 14.35 4.09
N HIS A 160 -6.09 14.16 5.38
CA HIS A 160 -4.83 14.52 6.00
C HIS A 160 -3.66 13.73 5.41
N ALA A 161 -3.81 12.42 5.27
CA ALA A 161 -2.79 11.59 4.64
C ALA A 161 -2.55 12.01 3.18
N HIS A 162 -3.61 12.26 2.40
CA HIS A 162 -3.48 12.74 1.02
C HIS A 162 -2.72 14.07 0.94
N THR A 163 -2.99 15.00 1.85
CA THR A 163 -2.25 16.27 1.93
C THR A 163 -0.76 16.02 2.16
N LEU A 164 -0.41 15.24 3.20
CA LEU A 164 0.98 14.96 3.53
C LEU A 164 1.74 14.26 2.40
N PHE A 165 1.14 13.25 1.77
CA PHE A 165 1.75 12.56 0.63
C PHE A 165 1.85 13.45 -0.61
N SER A 166 0.89 14.37 -0.84
CA SER A 166 0.94 15.34 -1.93
C SER A 166 2.01 16.41 -1.71
N ASP A 167 2.18 16.88 -0.48
CA ASP A 167 3.23 17.82 -0.11
C ASP A 167 4.62 17.21 -0.31
N ALA A 168 4.78 15.96 0.12
CA ALA A 168 5.99 15.18 -0.09
C ALA A 168 6.34 15.03 -1.58
N ALA A 169 5.37 14.73 -2.44
CA ALA A 169 5.60 14.66 -3.88
C ALA A 169 6.04 16.00 -4.46
N ARG A 170 5.43 17.09 -4.02
CA ARG A 170 5.82 18.44 -4.47
C ARG A 170 7.26 18.79 -4.07
N GLU A 171 7.64 18.46 -2.84
CA GLU A 171 9.00 18.66 -2.34
C GLU A 171 10.02 17.90 -3.22
N VAL A 172 9.77 16.61 -3.47
CA VAL A 172 10.60 15.77 -4.34
C VAL A 172 10.70 16.35 -5.75
N GLN A 173 9.56 16.70 -6.36
CA GLN A 173 9.53 17.25 -7.72
C GLN A 173 10.24 18.61 -7.82
N GLN A 174 10.11 19.47 -6.83
CA GLN A 174 10.83 20.76 -6.77
C GLN A 174 12.34 20.54 -6.64
N SER A 175 12.76 19.61 -5.78
CA SER A 175 14.15 19.25 -5.61
C SER A 175 14.75 18.68 -6.92
N LEU A 176 14.05 17.81 -7.61
CA LEU A 176 14.46 17.28 -8.92
C LEU A 176 14.61 18.37 -9.98
N LYS A 177 13.68 19.33 -10.05
CA LYS A 177 13.77 20.48 -10.97
C LYS A 177 14.99 21.37 -10.69
N GLN A 178 15.21 21.69 -9.40
CA GLN A 178 16.39 22.48 -8.99
C GLN A 178 17.69 21.75 -9.28
N SER A 179 17.70 20.44 -9.12
CA SER A 179 18.83 19.57 -9.42
C SER A 179 19.17 19.57 -10.90
N PHE A 180 18.17 19.47 -11.78
CA PHE A 180 18.37 19.55 -13.22
C PHE A 180 19.03 20.89 -13.63
N PHE A 181 18.60 21.99 -13.02
CA PHE A 181 19.17 23.32 -13.27
C PHE A 181 20.62 23.44 -12.77
N LYS A 182 20.93 22.92 -11.56
CA LYS A 182 22.29 22.94 -10.99
C LYS A 182 23.28 22.06 -11.76
N ARG A 183 22.82 20.95 -12.36
CA ARG A 183 23.67 20.07 -13.20
C ARG A 183 24.25 20.84 -14.41
N TRP A 184 23.48 21.77 -14.95
CA TRP A 184 23.94 22.63 -16.05
C TRP A 184 25.08 23.57 -15.60
N PHE A 185 25.16 23.91 -14.32
CA PHE A 185 26.16 24.81 -13.72
C PHE A 185 27.22 24.11 -12.85
N GLY A 186 27.38 22.78 -12.93
CA GLY A 186 28.45 22.04 -12.27
C GLY A 186 28.23 21.76 -10.76
N GLY A 187 27.04 21.95 -10.24
CA GLY A 187 26.70 21.64 -8.84
C GLY A 187 26.27 20.18 -8.63
N GLY A 188 26.68 19.57 -7.49
CA GLY A 188 26.20 18.26 -7.08
C GLY A 188 24.68 18.26 -6.81
N LEU A 189 24.02 17.14 -7.10
CA LEU A 189 22.56 17.01 -7.05
C LEU A 189 22.10 16.35 -5.76
N PRO A 190 20.96 16.76 -5.16
CA PRO A 190 20.22 15.85 -4.31
C PRO A 190 19.69 14.71 -5.19
N VAL A 191 20.17 13.52 -4.95
CA VAL A 191 19.64 12.30 -5.56
C VAL A 191 18.47 11.86 -4.68
N TRP A 192 17.25 11.86 -5.23
CA TRP A 192 16.13 11.20 -4.58
C TRP A 192 16.27 9.71 -4.82
N ASP A 193 17.02 9.08 -3.95
CA ASP A 193 17.19 7.65 -3.85
C ASP A 193 16.14 7.04 -2.89
N GLN A 194 16.09 5.73 -2.83
CA GLN A 194 15.18 5.02 -1.92
C GLN A 194 15.37 5.43 -0.44
N PRO A 195 16.60 5.64 0.10
CA PRO A 195 16.79 6.14 1.45
C PRO A 195 16.16 7.51 1.73
N ALA A 196 16.19 8.44 0.77
CA ALA A 196 15.56 9.74 0.92
C ALA A 196 14.03 9.63 0.97
N PHE A 197 13.45 8.84 0.06
CA PHE A 197 12.01 8.54 0.08
C PHE A 197 11.61 7.81 1.37
N LEU A 198 12.39 6.83 1.83
CA LEU A 198 12.10 6.10 3.07
C LEU A 198 12.04 7.02 4.29
N ARG A 199 12.98 7.96 4.42
CA ARG A 199 12.95 8.94 5.53
C ARG A 199 11.69 9.79 5.48
N LEU A 200 11.32 10.27 4.30
CA LEU A 200 10.13 11.09 4.09
C LEU A 200 8.85 10.32 4.43
N PHE A 201 8.70 9.12 3.88
CA PHE A 201 7.52 8.29 4.13
C PHE A 201 7.45 7.78 5.58
N LYS A 202 8.60 7.48 6.21
CA LYS A 202 8.64 7.15 7.65
C LYS A 202 8.04 8.30 8.48
N GLY A 203 8.39 9.55 8.18
CA GLY A 203 7.82 10.73 8.85
C GLY A 203 6.30 10.80 8.70
N ILE A 204 5.77 10.60 7.49
CA ILE A 204 4.33 10.63 7.22
C ILE A 204 3.62 9.44 7.89
N LEU A 205 4.14 8.22 7.70
CA LEU A 205 3.54 7.01 8.25
C LEU A 205 3.61 6.96 9.78
N SER A 206 4.53 7.69 10.41
CA SER A 206 4.62 7.87 11.86
C SER A 206 3.70 8.95 12.43
N ASN A 207 2.88 9.60 11.59
CA ASN A 207 2.07 10.75 12.01
C ASN A 207 0.91 10.34 12.92
N HIS A 208 0.83 10.99 14.08
CA HIS A 208 -0.20 10.76 15.11
C HIS A 208 -1.28 11.84 15.14
N ALA A 209 -1.19 12.85 14.27
CA ALA A 209 -2.22 13.88 14.18
C ALA A 209 -3.59 13.27 13.87
N LEU A 210 -4.66 13.93 14.32
CA LEU A 210 -6.06 13.50 14.25
C LEU A 210 -6.42 12.29 15.13
N GLY A 211 -5.44 11.58 15.70
CA GLY A 211 -5.70 10.61 16.76
C GLY A 211 -5.87 11.32 18.10
N ASN A 212 -6.95 11.04 18.82
CA ASN A 212 -7.19 11.58 20.16
C ASN A 212 -7.74 10.49 21.07
N SER A 213 -7.98 10.82 22.35
CA SER A 213 -8.48 9.84 23.34
C SER A 213 -9.86 9.27 23.01
N LYS A 214 -10.67 9.96 22.20
CA LYS A 214 -12.01 9.50 21.78
C LYS A 214 -11.94 8.65 20.49
N ASP A 215 -11.04 9.01 19.57
CA ASP A 215 -10.81 8.26 18.32
C ASP A 215 -9.30 8.15 17.99
N PRO A 216 -8.57 7.26 18.67
CA PRO A 216 -7.15 7.05 18.36
C PRO A 216 -6.92 6.48 16.96
N ARG A 217 -7.96 5.92 16.33
CA ARG A 217 -7.91 5.35 14.97
C ARG A 217 -7.95 6.41 13.86
N GLY A 218 -8.20 7.68 14.22
CA GLY A 218 -8.12 8.82 13.31
C GLY A 218 -6.69 9.13 12.85
N ALA A 219 -5.65 8.70 13.58
CA ALA A 219 -4.26 8.87 13.19
C ALA A 219 -3.82 7.98 12.04
N ILE A 220 -2.75 8.37 11.31
CA ILE A 220 -2.07 7.52 10.32
C ILE A 220 -1.32 6.39 11.02
N CYS A 221 -0.60 6.71 12.12
CA CYS A 221 0.02 5.74 13.00
C CYS A 221 -0.84 5.60 14.26
N VAL A 222 -1.43 4.43 14.44
CA VAL A 222 -2.45 4.15 15.47
C VAL A 222 -1.84 3.43 16.67
N HIS A 223 -2.16 3.89 17.88
CA HIS A 223 -1.80 3.24 19.13
C HIS A 223 -3.00 3.14 20.07
N THR A 224 -3.38 1.92 20.43
CA THR A 224 -4.34 1.64 21.50
C THR A 224 -3.80 0.51 22.38
N SER A 225 -4.56 0.06 23.38
CA SER A 225 -4.15 -1.03 24.28
C SER A 225 -4.12 -2.42 23.62
N HIS A 226 -4.90 -2.66 22.57
CA HIS A 226 -5.07 -4.00 21.98
C HIS A 226 -5.05 -3.99 20.44
N TYR A 227 -5.02 -2.82 19.84
CA TYR A 227 -5.05 -2.59 18.40
C TYR A 227 -4.11 -1.44 18.03
N GLY A 228 -3.48 -1.47 16.88
CA GLY A 228 -2.64 -0.39 16.42
C GLY A 228 -1.89 -0.71 15.15
N THR A 229 -1.01 0.20 14.75
CA THR A 229 -0.10 -0.02 13.64
C THR A 229 0.95 -1.05 14.06
N VAL A 230 0.87 -2.25 13.50
CA VAL A 230 1.73 -3.40 13.83
C VAL A 230 2.91 -3.54 12.90
N SER A 231 2.82 -2.99 11.69
CA SER A 231 3.94 -2.96 10.74
C SER A 231 3.76 -1.84 9.72
N SER A 232 4.83 -1.51 9.04
CA SER A 232 4.83 -0.53 7.97
C SER A 232 5.69 -1.01 6.80
N THR A 233 5.26 -0.73 5.57
CA THR A 233 5.92 -1.22 4.36
C THR A 233 6.01 -0.12 3.33
N VAL A 234 7.17 0.00 2.69
CA VAL A 234 7.37 0.83 1.50
C VAL A 234 7.90 -0.04 0.37
N ILE A 235 7.24 0.02 -0.79
CA ILE A 235 7.62 -0.74 -1.98
C ILE A 235 7.93 0.25 -3.10
N PHE A 236 9.07 0.08 -3.74
CA PHE A 236 9.44 0.81 -4.95
C PHE A 236 9.45 -0.16 -6.13
N CYS A 237 8.74 0.18 -7.21
CA CYS A 237 8.95 -0.39 -8.53
C CYS A 237 9.94 0.54 -9.25
N MET A 238 11.13 0.06 -9.53
CA MET A 238 12.18 0.85 -10.19
C MET A 238 12.33 0.43 -11.65
N HIS A 239 12.11 1.39 -12.56
CA HIS A 239 12.10 1.09 -13.99
C HIS A 239 13.50 0.78 -14.53
N SER A 240 14.53 1.54 -14.11
CA SER A 240 15.91 1.36 -14.56
C SER A 240 16.52 0.02 -14.14
N GLU A 241 16.12 -0.51 -12.98
CA GLU A 241 16.59 -1.78 -12.47
C GLU A 241 15.65 -2.95 -12.76
N LYS A 242 14.46 -2.69 -13.32
CA LYS A 242 13.42 -3.71 -13.56
C LYS A 242 13.16 -4.56 -12.32
N ARG A 243 12.82 -3.91 -11.20
CA ARG A 243 12.80 -4.58 -9.91
C ARG A 243 11.86 -3.91 -8.93
N PHE A 244 11.21 -4.74 -8.09
CA PHE A 244 10.61 -4.26 -6.85
C PHE A 244 11.62 -4.31 -5.71
N PHE A 245 11.70 -3.23 -4.95
CA PHE A 245 12.43 -3.16 -3.68
C PHE A 245 11.43 -3.08 -2.54
N PHE A 246 11.59 -3.95 -1.57
CA PHE A 246 10.67 -4.11 -0.46
C PHE A 246 11.35 -3.70 0.85
N HIS A 247 10.84 -2.66 1.50
CA HIS A 247 11.31 -2.18 2.78
C HIS A 247 10.19 -2.33 3.81
N HIS A 248 10.49 -2.97 4.93
CA HIS A 248 9.49 -3.29 5.95
C HIS A 248 10.02 -3.03 7.35
N ALA A 249 9.17 -2.44 8.19
CA ALA A 249 9.37 -2.32 9.62
C ALA A 249 8.39 -3.27 10.32
N PRO A 250 8.86 -4.29 11.07
CA PRO A 250 8.02 -5.26 11.77
C PRO A 250 7.41 -4.69 13.06
N ALA A 251 7.27 -3.38 13.12
CA ALA A 251 6.65 -2.61 14.18
C ALA A 251 6.01 -1.34 13.62
N SER A 252 5.32 -0.56 14.46
CA SER A 252 4.87 0.78 14.07
C SER A 252 6.04 1.64 13.60
N PRO A 253 5.92 2.44 12.53
CA PRO A 253 7.03 3.17 11.92
C PRO A 253 7.66 4.22 12.85
N CYS A 254 6.92 4.72 13.84
CA CYS A 254 7.43 5.64 14.88
C CYS A 254 8.36 4.97 15.90
N ARG A 255 8.40 3.62 15.95
CA ARG A 255 9.20 2.82 16.88
C ARG A 255 10.16 1.86 16.20
N GLY A 256 9.80 1.41 14.98
CA GLY A 256 10.57 0.45 14.20
C GLY A 256 11.46 1.11 13.16
N GLU A 257 12.48 0.35 12.73
CA GLU A 257 13.33 0.73 11.60
C GLU A 257 12.97 -0.13 10.38
N TYR A 258 13.05 0.47 9.19
CA TYR A 258 12.86 -0.25 7.94
C TYR A 258 14.09 -1.09 7.62
N GLN A 259 13.85 -2.34 7.36
CA GLN A 259 14.83 -3.29 6.82
C GLN A 259 14.53 -3.51 5.34
N SER A 260 15.59 -3.64 4.55
CA SER A 260 15.47 -4.03 3.13
C SER A 260 15.36 -5.54 3.04
N TYR A 261 14.37 -6.00 2.31
CA TYR A 261 14.12 -7.40 2.04
C TYR A 261 14.49 -7.75 0.59
N LEU A 262 14.26 -8.98 0.20
CA LEU A 262 14.51 -9.48 -1.15
C LEU A 262 13.88 -8.54 -2.19
N SER A 263 14.63 -8.21 -3.24
CA SER A 263 14.08 -7.54 -4.42
C SER A 263 13.53 -8.58 -5.39
N VAL A 264 12.38 -8.30 -5.99
CA VAL A 264 11.75 -9.17 -7.01
C VAL A 264 12.01 -8.59 -8.39
N GLU A 265 12.68 -9.37 -9.24
CA GLU A 265 12.91 -9.01 -10.66
C GLU A 265 11.59 -9.02 -11.42
N ILE A 266 11.47 -8.07 -12.36
CA ILE A 266 10.29 -7.93 -13.21
C ILE A 266 10.72 -7.81 -14.68
N PRO A 267 9.85 -8.14 -15.64
CA PRO A 267 10.17 -8.13 -17.07
C PRO A 267 10.65 -6.80 -17.64
#